data_0d8f38698f366c2592256499dca23109
#
_entry.id   0d8f38698f366c2592256499dca23109
#
_cell.length_a   1.000
_cell.length_b   1.000
_cell.length_c   1.000
_cell.angle_alpha   90.00
_cell.angle_beta   90.00
_cell.angle_gamma   90.00
#
_symmetry.space_group_name_H-M   'P 1'
#
loop_
_entity.id
_entity.type
_entity.pdbx_description
1 polymer ?
#
loop_
_entity_poly.entity_id
_entity_poly.type
_entity_poly.pdbx_seq_one_letter_code
_entity_poly.pdbx_strand_id
1 'polypeptide(L)'
;MVYNFAAIADLDEGLNKPLETVSVNVLGNVRVLEACRRHRARRYLYASTVYVYSREGGFYRCSKQAAEHYIEEYQRAYGLDYTVLRYGSLYGPRSDHRNGLWRIVKHALDTGKVSYEGNAESMREYIHVEDAARASVAALGDEFRNQHVVLTGQEPMRVIDLLKMLAEILGISQVVEFQETDYAGHYIRTPYAYQPKLGRKYVPPMHVDLGQGLLQLIGEIQKSRS
;
A
#
# COMPACT_ATOMS: atom_id res chain seq x y z
N MET A 1 2.12 11.60 19.63
CA MET A 1 1.77 11.11 18.30
C MET A 1 3.01 10.54 17.62
N VAL A 2 2.86 9.50 16.84
CA VAL A 2 3.98 8.85 16.13
C VAL A 2 3.62 8.69 14.65
N TYR A 3 4.46 9.18 13.75
CA TYR A 3 4.39 8.89 12.32
C TYR A 3 5.34 7.74 11.99
N ASN A 4 4.85 6.74 11.26
CA ASN A 4 5.68 5.68 10.71
C ASN A 4 5.69 5.73 9.18
N PHE A 5 6.78 6.20 8.61
CA PHE A 5 7.06 6.20 7.17
C PHE A 5 8.08 5.11 6.78
N ALA A 6 8.62 4.38 7.74
CA ALA A 6 9.64 3.37 7.48
C ALA A 6 9.04 2.16 6.73
N ALA A 7 9.59 1.88 5.55
CA ALA A 7 9.21 0.72 4.77
C ALA A 7 10.21 0.47 3.62
N ILE A 8 10.26 -0.77 3.14
CA ILE A 8 10.68 -1.08 1.78
C ILE A 8 9.47 -0.73 0.90
N ALA A 9 9.59 0.34 0.10
CA ALA A 9 8.49 0.92 -0.66
C ALA A 9 8.63 0.78 -2.18
N ASP A 10 9.83 0.45 -2.65
CA ASP A 10 10.10 0.16 -4.05
C ASP A 10 9.50 -1.21 -4.42
N LEU A 11 8.75 -1.26 -5.51
CA LEU A 11 8.03 -2.47 -5.94
C LEU A 11 8.99 -3.57 -6.40
N ASP A 12 10.05 -3.19 -7.11
CA ASP A 12 11.04 -4.14 -7.64
C ASP A 12 11.91 -4.68 -6.51
N GLU A 13 12.33 -3.81 -5.57
CA GLU A 13 13.02 -4.24 -4.38
C GLU A 13 12.14 -5.19 -3.55
N GLY A 14 10.88 -4.84 -3.35
CA GLY A 14 9.94 -5.67 -2.61
C GLY A 14 9.73 -7.03 -3.26
N LEU A 15 9.64 -7.11 -4.60
CA LEU A 15 9.48 -8.35 -5.34
C LEU A 15 10.68 -9.29 -5.14
N ASN A 16 11.90 -8.74 -5.16
CA ASN A 16 13.14 -9.50 -5.04
C ASN A 16 13.52 -9.86 -3.60
N LYS A 17 12.92 -9.18 -2.60
CA LYS A 17 13.25 -9.34 -1.17
C LYS A 17 12.01 -9.58 -0.30
N PRO A 18 11.22 -10.66 -0.53
CA PRO A 18 9.95 -10.86 0.17
C PRO A 18 10.11 -11.02 1.70
N LEU A 19 11.12 -11.73 2.17
CA LEU A 19 11.38 -11.92 3.60
C LEU A 19 11.79 -10.62 4.28
N GLU A 20 12.64 -9.83 3.64
CA GLU A 20 13.05 -8.53 4.16
C GLU A 20 11.87 -7.56 4.19
N THR A 21 11.02 -7.58 3.16
CA THR A 21 9.78 -6.80 3.09
C THR A 21 8.86 -7.12 4.27
N VAL A 22 8.65 -8.39 4.60
CA VAL A 22 7.87 -8.79 5.79
C VAL A 22 8.55 -8.33 7.07
N SER A 23 9.85 -8.52 7.19
CA SER A 23 10.61 -8.15 8.39
C SER A 23 10.54 -6.64 8.67
N VAL A 24 10.72 -5.82 7.64
CA VAL A 24 10.71 -4.34 7.77
C VAL A 24 9.28 -3.81 7.86
N ASN A 25 8.43 -4.17 6.91
CA ASN A 25 7.12 -3.51 6.76
C ASN A 25 6.07 -4.06 7.74
N VAL A 26 6.13 -5.34 8.10
CA VAL A 26 5.15 -5.97 8.99
C VAL A 26 5.70 -6.06 10.40
N LEU A 27 6.78 -6.82 10.61
CA LEU A 27 7.32 -7.01 11.94
C LEU A 27 7.87 -5.71 12.53
N GLY A 28 8.55 -4.89 11.72
CA GLY A 28 9.01 -3.55 12.10
C GLY A 28 7.84 -2.65 12.52
N ASN A 29 6.74 -2.66 11.75
CA ASN A 29 5.52 -1.93 12.09
C ASN A 29 4.95 -2.39 13.45
N VAL A 30 4.84 -3.69 13.69
CA VAL A 30 4.33 -4.25 14.97
C VAL A 30 5.22 -3.84 16.14
N ARG A 31 6.53 -3.81 15.96
CA ARG A 31 7.47 -3.33 17.00
C ARG A 31 7.24 -1.87 17.36
N VAL A 32 6.96 -1.02 16.36
CA VAL A 32 6.63 0.40 16.60
C VAL A 32 5.27 0.53 17.30
N LEU A 33 4.26 -0.26 16.90
CA LEU A 33 2.96 -0.31 17.57
C LEU A 33 3.10 -0.71 19.05
N GLU A 34 3.91 -1.73 19.36
CA GLU A 34 4.21 -2.13 20.72
C GLU A 34 4.89 -1.02 21.54
N ALA A 35 5.84 -0.30 20.92
CA ALA A 35 6.45 0.87 21.55
C ALA A 35 5.41 1.97 21.81
N CYS A 36 4.54 2.26 20.84
CA CYS A 36 3.44 3.23 21.00
C CYS A 36 2.51 2.85 22.15
N ARG A 37 2.12 1.58 22.23
CA ARG A 37 1.28 1.05 23.32
C ARG A 37 1.95 1.23 24.69
N ARG A 38 3.21 0.81 24.84
CA ARG A 38 3.98 0.90 26.09
C ARG A 38 4.16 2.34 26.56
N HIS A 39 4.41 3.26 25.63
CA HIS A 39 4.63 4.68 25.91
C HIS A 39 3.35 5.52 25.84
N ARG A 40 2.17 4.90 25.72
CA ARG A 40 0.87 5.57 25.67
C ARG A 40 0.81 6.69 24.65
N ALA A 41 1.32 6.42 23.43
CA ALA A 41 1.20 7.36 22.33
C ALA A 41 -0.28 7.67 22.07
N ARG A 42 -0.63 8.95 21.91
CA ARG A 42 -2.03 9.38 21.72
C ARG A 42 -2.60 8.91 20.38
N ARG A 43 -1.78 8.84 19.33
CA ARG A 43 -2.21 8.38 18.01
C ARG A 43 -1.00 7.89 17.21
N TYR A 44 -1.21 6.85 16.44
CA TYR A 44 -0.28 6.29 15.49
C TYR A 44 -0.70 6.65 14.06
N LEU A 45 0.17 7.30 13.29
CA LEU A 45 -0.05 7.64 11.89
C LEU A 45 0.83 6.77 11.01
N TYR A 46 0.23 6.11 10.04
CA TYR A 46 0.90 5.12 9.21
C TYR A 46 0.86 5.48 7.73
N ALA A 47 2.03 5.52 7.09
CA ALA A 47 2.13 5.68 5.65
C ALA A 47 1.79 4.37 4.94
N SER A 48 0.59 4.30 4.40
CA SER A 48 0.12 3.24 3.53
C SER A 48 0.06 3.71 2.07
N THR A 49 -0.67 3.01 1.23
CA THR A 49 -0.70 3.23 -0.21
C THR A 49 -2.05 2.87 -0.80
N VAL A 50 -2.41 3.48 -1.93
CA VAL A 50 -3.60 3.08 -2.70
C VAL A 50 -3.48 1.67 -3.31
N TYR A 51 -2.28 1.09 -3.35
CA TYR A 51 -2.10 -0.31 -3.78
C TYR A 51 -2.85 -1.31 -2.91
N VAL A 52 -3.21 -0.98 -1.67
CA VAL A 52 -4.03 -1.87 -0.81
C VAL A 52 -5.37 -2.22 -1.43
N TYR A 53 -5.88 -1.41 -2.36
CA TYR A 53 -7.10 -1.67 -3.12
C TYR A 53 -6.88 -2.49 -4.40
N SER A 54 -5.62 -2.69 -4.81
CA SER A 54 -5.23 -3.32 -6.06
C SER A 54 -4.97 -4.81 -5.91
N ARG A 55 -4.93 -5.51 -7.04
CA ARG A 55 -4.30 -6.84 -7.14
C ARG A 55 -2.81 -6.75 -7.42
N GLU A 56 -2.38 -5.58 -7.90
CA GLU A 56 -0.99 -5.28 -8.24
C GLU A 56 -0.21 -4.76 -7.02
N GLY A 57 1.10 -4.55 -7.17
CA GLY A 57 1.97 -4.07 -6.09
C GLY A 57 2.66 -5.18 -5.27
N GLY A 58 2.51 -6.45 -5.65
CA GLY A 58 3.28 -7.58 -5.15
C GLY A 58 3.36 -7.68 -3.62
N PHE A 59 4.54 -8.03 -3.11
CA PHE A 59 4.77 -8.18 -1.66
C PHE A 59 4.70 -6.85 -0.90
N TYR A 60 5.02 -5.72 -1.55
CA TYR A 60 4.83 -4.39 -0.96
C TYR A 60 3.36 -4.18 -0.58
N ARG A 61 2.42 -4.39 -1.52
CA ARG A 61 0.99 -4.31 -1.24
C ARG A 61 0.58 -5.24 -0.09
N CYS A 62 0.99 -6.52 -0.16
CA CYS A 62 0.66 -7.51 0.88
C CYS A 62 1.13 -7.04 2.26
N SER A 63 2.34 -6.49 2.34
CA SER A 63 2.91 -5.99 3.59
C SER A 63 2.14 -4.79 4.14
N LYS A 64 1.69 -3.87 3.27
CA LYS A 64 0.88 -2.72 3.67
C LYS A 64 -0.51 -3.13 4.15
N GLN A 65 -1.17 -4.06 3.46
CA GLN A 65 -2.45 -4.63 3.89
C GLN A 65 -2.32 -5.32 5.26
N ALA A 66 -1.31 -6.16 5.45
CA ALA A 66 -1.05 -6.80 6.74
C ALA A 66 -0.82 -5.77 7.85
N ALA A 67 -0.01 -4.74 7.60
CA ALA A 67 0.27 -3.69 8.58
C ALA A 67 -1.00 -2.93 8.99
N GLU A 68 -1.89 -2.59 8.04
CA GLU A 68 -3.18 -1.94 8.34
C GLU A 68 -4.04 -2.80 9.28
N HIS A 69 -4.16 -4.11 9.03
CA HIS A 69 -4.92 -5.01 9.90
C HIS A 69 -4.34 -5.10 11.31
N TYR A 70 -3.01 -5.10 11.47
CA TYR A 70 -2.39 -5.01 12.79
C TYR A 70 -2.71 -3.69 13.49
N ILE A 71 -2.70 -2.57 12.78
CA ILE A 71 -3.03 -1.25 13.34
C ILE A 71 -4.47 -1.23 13.86
N GLU A 72 -5.42 -1.72 13.07
CA GLU A 72 -6.83 -1.84 13.47
C GLU A 72 -6.99 -2.72 14.71
N GLU A 73 -6.26 -3.83 14.78
CA GLU A 73 -6.31 -4.74 15.92
C GLU A 73 -5.71 -4.11 17.18
N TYR A 74 -4.63 -3.32 17.07
CA TYR A 74 -4.06 -2.57 18.19
C TYR A 74 -5.03 -1.51 18.74
N GLN A 75 -5.82 -0.88 17.88
CA GLN A 75 -6.88 0.02 18.33
C GLN A 75 -7.95 -0.76 19.09
N ARG A 76 -8.43 -1.88 18.56
CA ARG A 76 -9.48 -2.70 19.15
C ARG A 76 -9.05 -3.33 20.48
N ALA A 77 -7.84 -3.88 20.55
CA ALA A 77 -7.33 -4.60 21.70
C ALA A 77 -6.80 -3.68 22.82
N TYR A 78 -6.22 -2.54 22.46
CA TYR A 78 -5.47 -1.69 23.40
C TYR A 78 -5.89 -0.22 23.39
N GLY A 79 -6.85 0.19 22.55
CA GLY A 79 -7.31 1.57 22.45
C GLY A 79 -6.26 2.53 21.85
N LEU A 80 -5.28 2.03 21.11
CA LEU A 80 -4.30 2.87 20.42
C LEU A 80 -4.94 3.52 19.20
N ASP A 81 -5.28 4.80 19.29
CA ASP A 81 -5.84 5.54 18.16
C ASP A 81 -4.87 5.59 16.99
N TYR A 82 -5.41 5.55 15.77
CA TYR A 82 -4.62 5.57 14.57
C TYR A 82 -5.18 6.52 13.48
N THR A 83 -4.37 6.79 12.46
CA THR A 83 -4.79 7.28 11.15
C THR A 83 -3.91 6.63 10.10
N VAL A 84 -4.51 5.91 9.17
CA VAL A 84 -3.80 5.30 8.03
C VAL A 84 -3.88 6.25 6.85
N LEU A 85 -2.73 6.62 6.29
CA LEU A 85 -2.59 7.55 5.17
C LEU A 85 -2.26 6.75 3.90
N ARG A 86 -3.23 6.56 3.02
CA ARG A 86 -3.07 5.82 1.76
C ARG A 86 -2.66 6.78 0.66
N TYR A 87 -1.37 6.88 0.42
CA TYR A 87 -0.82 7.78 -0.59
C TYR A 87 -0.98 7.22 -2.00
N GLY A 88 -1.29 8.13 -2.94
CA GLY A 88 -1.19 7.91 -4.38
C GLY A 88 0.22 8.08 -4.91
N SER A 89 0.35 8.43 -6.19
CA SER A 89 1.64 8.64 -6.85
C SER A 89 2.24 9.99 -6.45
N LEU A 90 3.22 9.96 -5.56
CA LEU A 90 3.94 11.16 -5.08
C LEU A 90 4.91 11.68 -6.14
N TYR A 91 5.02 13.00 -6.27
CA TYR A 91 6.04 13.64 -7.09
C TYR A 91 6.46 15.00 -6.49
N GLY A 92 7.57 15.55 -6.94
CA GLY A 92 8.03 16.88 -6.55
C GLY A 92 9.49 16.93 -6.12
N PRO A 93 9.92 18.05 -5.47
CA PRO A 93 11.29 18.25 -5.02
C PRO A 93 11.80 17.13 -4.12
N ARG A 94 13.10 16.83 -4.20
CA ARG A 94 13.80 15.78 -3.46
C ARG A 94 13.42 14.35 -3.86
N SER A 95 12.70 14.15 -4.99
CA SER A 95 12.57 12.84 -5.60
C SER A 95 13.93 12.33 -6.09
N ASP A 96 14.09 11.02 -6.17
CA ASP A 96 15.29 10.36 -6.65
C ASP A 96 14.96 9.24 -7.67
N HIS A 97 15.98 8.47 -8.07
CA HIS A 97 15.87 7.38 -9.03
C HIS A 97 14.82 6.30 -8.71
N ARG A 98 14.35 6.21 -7.47
CA ARG A 98 13.27 5.29 -7.05
C ARG A 98 11.88 5.80 -7.45
N ASN A 99 11.76 7.09 -7.78
CA ASN A 99 10.49 7.68 -8.21
C ASN A 99 10.32 7.57 -9.74
N GLY A 100 9.21 6.98 -10.19
CA GLY A 100 8.94 6.76 -11.62
C GLY A 100 8.91 8.05 -12.44
N LEU A 101 8.24 9.09 -11.95
CA LEU A 101 8.16 10.36 -12.68
C LEU A 101 9.54 11.05 -12.73
N TRP A 102 10.33 10.96 -11.67
CA TRP A 102 11.71 11.46 -11.67
C TRP A 102 12.55 10.79 -12.77
N ARG A 103 12.45 9.44 -12.92
CA ARG A 103 13.18 8.70 -13.97
C ARG A 103 12.79 9.17 -15.36
N ILE A 104 11.50 9.36 -15.60
CA ILE A 104 10.99 9.84 -16.90
C ILE A 104 11.54 11.24 -17.21
N VAL A 105 11.43 12.17 -16.27
CA VAL A 105 11.92 13.55 -16.41
C VAL A 105 13.44 13.57 -16.62
N LYS A 106 14.19 12.82 -15.83
CA LYS A 106 15.64 12.72 -15.93
C LYS A 106 16.06 12.17 -17.31
N HIS A 107 15.43 11.10 -17.78
CA HIS A 107 15.66 10.54 -19.09
C HIS A 107 15.37 11.57 -20.21
N ALA A 108 14.25 12.26 -20.10
CA ALA A 108 13.88 13.29 -21.09
C ALA A 108 14.90 14.43 -21.16
N LEU A 109 15.40 14.89 -20.01
CA LEU A 109 16.43 15.93 -19.94
C LEU A 109 17.79 15.46 -20.48
N ASP A 110 18.16 14.18 -20.25
CA ASP A 110 19.45 13.64 -20.70
C ASP A 110 19.48 13.32 -22.19
N THR A 111 18.37 12.87 -22.76
CA THR A 111 18.31 12.30 -24.11
C THR A 111 17.53 13.15 -25.12
N GLY A 112 16.77 14.14 -24.65
CA GLY A 112 15.82 14.86 -25.50
C GLY A 112 14.62 14.02 -25.95
N LYS A 113 14.35 12.88 -25.31
CA LYS A 113 13.26 11.96 -25.65
C LYS A 113 12.42 11.65 -24.42
N VAL A 114 11.09 11.64 -24.59
CA VAL A 114 10.17 11.15 -23.57
C VAL A 114 9.87 9.69 -23.83
N SER A 115 10.23 8.81 -22.91
CA SER A 115 9.95 7.37 -22.99
C SER A 115 9.27 6.85 -21.73
N TYR A 116 8.46 5.82 -21.87
CA TYR A 116 7.77 5.17 -20.77
C TYR A 116 7.68 3.67 -21.02
N GLU A 117 8.01 2.92 -19.97
CA GLU A 117 7.83 1.46 -19.92
C GLU A 117 6.50 1.15 -19.23
N GLY A 118 5.54 0.60 -19.97
CA GLY A 118 4.23 0.23 -19.46
C GLY A 118 3.07 0.68 -20.34
N ASN A 119 1.85 0.54 -19.82
CA ASN A 119 0.64 0.85 -20.57
C ASN A 119 0.34 2.36 -20.56
N ALA A 120 0.26 2.95 -21.76
CA ALA A 120 -0.02 4.37 -21.99
C ALA A 120 -1.36 4.83 -21.41
N GLU A 121 -2.37 3.96 -21.44
CA GLU A 121 -3.72 4.24 -20.95
C GLU A 121 -3.86 4.07 -19.42
N SER A 122 -2.77 3.71 -18.75
CA SER A 122 -2.79 3.63 -17.30
C SER A 122 -3.19 4.97 -16.67
N MET A 123 -4.14 4.92 -15.74
CA MET A 123 -4.58 6.09 -14.99
C MET A 123 -3.77 6.22 -13.70
N ARG A 124 -3.33 7.44 -13.39
CA ARG A 124 -2.63 7.76 -12.14
C ARG A 124 -3.20 9.02 -11.53
N GLU A 125 -3.21 9.07 -10.22
CA GLU A 125 -3.49 10.28 -9.45
C GLU A 125 -2.19 10.73 -8.79
N TYR A 126 -1.63 11.81 -9.31
CA TYR A 126 -0.37 12.36 -8.85
C TYR A 126 -0.62 13.41 -7.78
N ILE A 127 0.01 13.27 -6.63
CA ILE A 127 -0.04 14.28 -5.56
C ILE A 127 1.34 14.90 -5.35
N HIS A 128 1.40 16.23 -5.35
CA HIS A 128 2.64 16.93 -5.05
C HIS A 128 3.07 16.67 -3.61
N VAL A 129 4.38 16.50 -3.38
CA VAL A 129 4.92 16.12 -2.06
C VAL A 129 4.58 17.14 -0.96
N GLU A 130 4.49 18.43 -1.30
CA GLU A 130 4.08 19.46 -0.33
C GLU A 130 2.59 19.36 0.03
N ASP A 131 1.72 19.00 -0.92
CA ASP A 131 0.30 18.76 -0.67
C ASP A 131 0.12 17.51 0.21
N ALA A 132 0.87 16.46 -0.09
CA ALA A 132 0.88 15.26 0.74
C ALA A 132 1.37 15.56 2.17
N ALA A 133 2.38 16.41 2.32
CA ALA A 133 2.87 16.85 3.62
C ALA A 133 1.82 17.68 4.37
N ARG A 134 1.18 18.67 3.71
CA ARG A 134 0.10 19.47 4.30
C ARG A 134 -1.07 18.59 4.72
N ALA A 135 -1.50 17.67 3.86
CA ALA A 135 -2.58 16.73 4.16
C ALA A 135 -2.22 15.79 5.32
N SER A 136 -0.97 15.35 5.40
CA SER A 136 -0.49 14.52 6.52
C SER A 136 -0.53 15.27 7.85
N VAL A 137 -0.25 16.57 7.86
CA VAL A 137 -0.39 17.41 9.05
C VAL A 137 -1.88 17.65 9.38
N ALA A 138 -2.72 17.93 8.37
CA ALA A 138 -4.16 18.08 8.57
C ALA A 138 -4.80 16.81 9.16
N ALA A 139 -4.29 15.63 8.78
CA ALA A 139 -4.75 14.34 9.29
C ALA A 139 -4.51 14.13 10.80
N LEU A 140 -3.88 15.08 11.50
CA LEU A 140 -3.83 15.13 12.96
C LEU A 140 -5.16 15.59 13.58
N GLY A 141 -6.07 16.17 12.82
CA GLY A 141 -7.41 16.54 13.26
C GLY A 141 -8.17 15.33 13.83
N ASP A 142 -9.10 15.61 14.76
CA ASP A 142 -9.84 14.53 15.43
C ASP A 142 -10.84 13.84 14.50
N GLU A 143 -11.27 14.49 13.44
CA GLU A 143 -12.12 13.96 12.38
C GLU A 143 -11.48 12.78 11.63
N PHE A 144 -10.14 12.70 11.63
CA PHE A 144 -9.39 11.61 10.99
C PHE A 144 -8.99 10.49 11.96
N ARG A 145 -9.46 10.55 13.20
CA ARG A 145 -9.15 9.54 14.22
C ARG A 145 -9.79 8.21 13.86
N ASN A 146 -8.98 7.14 13.88
CA ASN A 146 -9.37 5.77 13.55
C ASN A 146 -9.95 5.66 12.12
N GLN A 147 -9.37 6.43 11.19
CA GLN A 147 -9.78 6.47 9.80
C GLN A 147 -8.65 6.03 8.86
N HIS A 148 -9.06 5.53 7.69
CA HIS A 148 -8.21 5.33 6.53
C HIS A 148 -8.46 6.50 5.58
N VAL A 149 -7.43 7.30 5.34
CA VAL A 149 -7.51 8.53 4.55
C VAL A 149 -6.75 8.32 3.25
N VAL A 150 -7.43 8.53 2.12
CA VAL A 150 -6.80 8.47 0.79
C VAL A 150 -6.23 9.84 0.47
N LEU A 151 -4.93 9.90 0.18
CA LEU A 151 -4.20 11.11 -0.14
C LEU A 151 -3.65 11.00 -1.57
N THR A 152 -4.46 11.47 -2.52
CA THR A 152 -4.15 11.45 -3.96
C THR A 152 -4.27 12.86 -4.55
N GLY A 153 -3.95 13.00 -5.84
CA GLY A 153 -4.25 14.24 -6.58
C GLY A 153 -5.75 14.45 -6.76
N GLN A 154 -6.09 15.61 -7.27
CA GLN A 154 -7.49 16.00 -7.48
C GLN A 154 -8.13 15.27 -8.65
N GLU A 155 -7.34 14.95 -9.69
CA GLU A 155 -7.83 14.35 -10.92
C GLU A 155 -6.98 13.17 -11.36
N PRO A 156 -7.62 12.07 -11.83
CA PRO A 156 -6.91 10.98 -12.48
C PRO A 156 -6.42 11.43 -13.85
N MET A 157 -5.16 11.16 -14.18
CA MET A 157 -4.52 11.49 -15.45
C MET A 157 -4.01 10.23 -16.13
N ARG A 158 -4.24 10.10 -17.44
CA ARG A 158 -3.62 9.04 -18.23
C ARG A 158 -2.12 9.30 -18.34
N VAL A 159 -1.34 8.24 -18.29
CA VAL A 159 0.11 8.36 -18.44
C VAL A 159 0.47 9.04 -19.76
N ILE A 160 -0.21 8.70 -20.87
CA ILE A 160 0.03 9.35 -22.16
C ILE A 160 -0.16 10.88 -22.11
N ASP A 161 -1.16 11.36 -21.38
CA ASP A 161 -1.44 12.80 -21.30
C ASP A 161 -0.37 13.52 -20.45
N LEU A 162 0.10 12.88 -19.38
CA LEU A 162 1.24 13.36 -18.60
C LEU A 162 2.50 13.48 -19.45
N LEU A 163 2.80 12.45 -20.27
CA LEU A 163 4.00 12.44 -21.10
C LEU A 163 3.94 13.50 -22.21
N LYS A 164 2.77 13.73 -22.79
CA LYS A 164 2.56 14.84 -23.76
C LYS A 164 2.78 16.19 -23.10
N MET A 165 2.20 16.39 -21.91
CA MET A 165 2.42 17.63 -21.13
C MET A 165 3.90 17.83 -20.81
N LEU A 166 4.62 16.77 -20.41
CA LEU A 166 6.04 16.85 -20.14
C LEU A 166 6.84 17.21 -21.40
N ALA A 167 6.53 16.60 -22.56
CA ALA A 167 7.16 16.91 -23.84
C ALA A 167 6.94 18.38 -24.24
N GLU A 168 5.73 18.91 -24.06
CA GLU A 168 5.42 20.33 -24.28
C GLU A 168 6.25 21.24 -23.37
N ILE A 169 6.28 20.97 -22.08
CA ILE A 169 7.03 21.78 -21.09
C ILE A 169 8.52 21.81 -21.43
N LEU A 170 9.08 20.69 -21.92
CA LEU A 170 10.50 20.58 -22.25
C LEU A 170 10.83 21.01 -23.69
N GLY A 171 9.84 21.37 -24.51
CA GLY A 171 10.03 21.72 -25.92
C GLY A 171 10.50 20.52 -26.79
N ILE A 172 10.18 19.31 -26.38
CA ILE A 172 10.54 18.08 -27.11
C ILE A 172 9.47 17.78 -28.16
N SER A 173 9.86 17.88 -29.45
CA SER A 173 8.95 17.69 -30.58
C SER A 173 8.83 16.23 -31.05
N GLN A 174 9.55 15.30 -30.47
CA GLN A 174 9.54 13.90 -30.88
C GLN A 174 8.47 13.08 -30.16
N VAL A 175 7.98 12.05 -30.85
CA VAL A 175 6.95 11.11 -30.38
C VAL A 175 7.39 10.47 -29.07
N VAL A 176 6.43 10.37 -28.15
CA VAL A 176 6.59 9.61 -26.92
C VAL A 176 6.81 8.14 -27.27
N GLU A 177 7.97 7.59 -26.94
CA GLU A 177 8.29 6.19 -27.15
C GLU A 177 7.70 5.34 -26.03
N PHE A 178 6.82 4.40 -26.38
CA PHE A 178 6.31 3.40 -25.44
C PHE A 178 7.02 2.08 -25.65
N GLN A 179 7.57 1.52 -24.59
CA GLN A 179 8.04 0.15 -24.58
C GLN A 179 7.00 -0.69 -23.86
N GLU A 180 6.29 -1.54 -24.63
CA GLU A 180 5.40 -2.53 -24.00
C GLU A 180 6.26 -3.50 -23.19
N THR A 181 6.01 -3.55 -21.89
CA THR A 181 6.63 -4.52 -20.99
C THR A 181 5.54 -5.37 -20.37
N ASP A 182 5.81 -6.67 -20.23
CA ASP A 182 4.96 -7.62 -19.46
C ASP A 182 4.99 -7.35 -17.94
N TYR A 183 5.47 -6.17 -17.52
CA TYR A 183 5.59 -5.82 -16.13
C TYR A 183 4.22 -5.57 -15.49
N ALA A 184 3.71 -6.59 -14.82
CA ALA A 184 2.43 -6.60 -14.12
C ALA A 184 2.45 -5.94 -12.73
N GLY A 185 3.49 -5.18 -12.39
CA GLY A 185 3.66 -4.60 -11.03
C GLY A 185 2.78 -3.39 -10.76
N HIS A 186 2.28 -2.71 -11.79
CA HIS A 186 1.48 -1.49 -11.65
C HIS A 186 0.03 -1.67 -12.10
N TYR A 187 -0.92 -1.06 -11.35
CA TYR A 187 -2.33 -1.03 -11.75
C TYR A 187 -2.56 -0.17 -13.00
N ILE A 188 -3.52 -0.56 -13.84
CA ILE A 188 -3.93 0.20 -15.04
C ILE A 188 -4.86 1.35 -14.67
N ARG A 189 -5.76 1.14 -13.70
CA ARG A 189 -6.65 2.18 -13.15
C ARG A 189 -6.46 2.28 -11.66
N THR A 190 -6.55 3.50 -11.11
CA THR A 190 -6.48 3.71 -9.66
C THR A 190 -7.53 2.84 -8.96
N PRO A 191 -7.12 1.91 -8.10
CA PRO A 191 -8.00 0.84 -7.64
C PRO A 191 -8.79 1.27 -6.39
N TYR A 192 -9.90 1.97 -6.56
CA TYR A 192 -10.80 2.26 -5.44
C TYR A 192 -11.81 1.15 -5.15
N ALA A 193 -11.92 0.13 -6.00
CA ALA A 193 -12.84 -0.99 -5.82
C ALA A 193 -12.09 -2.22 -5.33
N TYR A 194 -11.95 -2.37 -4.02
CA TYR A 194 -11.51 -3.64 -3.42
C TYR A 194 -12.62 -4.68 -3.55
N GLN A 195 -12.34 -5.76 -4.27
CA GLN A 195 -13.18 -6.95 -4.26
C GLN A 195 -12.51 -8.00 -3.37
N PRO A 196 -13.07 -8.33 -2.20
CA PRO A 196 -12.52 -9.39 -1.36
C PRO A 196 -12.57 -10.72 -2.11
N LYS A 197 -11.49 -11.51 -2.00
CA LYS A 197 -11.52 -12.89 -2.49
C LYS A 197 -12.40 -13.71 -1.56
N LEU A 198 -13.59 -14.09 -2.02
CA LEU A 198 -14.43 -15.02 -1.29
C LEU A 198 -13.84 -16.43 -1.38
N GLY A 199 -13.61 -17.06 -0.24
CA GLY A 199 -13.26 -18.46 -0.18
C GLY A 199 -14.44 -19.35 -0.58
N ARG A 200 -14.18 -20.45 -1.29
CA ARG A 200 -15.19 -21.47 -1.53
C ARG A 200 -15.32 -22.34 -0.28
N LYS A 201 -16.52 -22.36 0.34
CA LYS A 201 -16.82 -23.29 1.42
C LYS A 201 -16.84 -24.72 0.86
N TYR A 202 -16.07 -25.61 1.46
CA TYR A 202 -16.10 -27.03 1.18
C TYR A 202 -16.54 -27.78 2.43
N VAL A 203 -17.57 -28.59 2.29
CA VAL A 203 -18.03 -29.53 3.34
C VAL A 203 -17.79 -30.93 2.79
N PRO A 204 -16.93 -31.75 3.43
CA PRO A 204 -16.70 -33.11 2.98
C PRO A 204 -18.01 -33.92 3.05
N PRO A 205 -18.24 -34.83 2.10
CA PRO A 205 -19.44 -35.69 2.08
C PRO A 205 -19.59 -36.53 3.36
N MET A 206 -18.47 -36.95 3.93
CA MET A 206 -18.42 -37.61 5.22
C MET A 206 -17.77 -36.66 6.22
N HIS A 207 -18.50 -36.33 7.26
CA HIS A 207 -18.04 -35.44 8.33
C HIS A 207 -18.53 -35.96 9.68
N VAL A 208 -17.76 -35.64 10.71
CA VAL A 208 -18.17 -35.96 12.08
C VAL A 208 -19.24 -34.96 12.50
N ASP A 209 -20.39 -35.46 12.93
CA ASP A 209 -21.43 -34.65 13.55
C ASP A 209 -20.90 -33.95 14.80
N LEU A 210 -21.36 -32.72 15.06
CA LEU A 210 -20.89 -31.93 16.19
C LEU A 210 -21.05 -32.65 17.53
N GLY A 211 -22.16 -33.36 17.74
CA GLY A 211 -22.42 -34.10 18.96
C GLY A 211 -21.43 -35.24 19.16
N GLN A 212 -21.15 -36.00 18.10
CA GLN A 212 -20.12 -37.05 18.12
C GLN A 212 -18.72 -36.48 18.39
N GLY A 213 -18.38 -35.36 17.75
CA GLY A 213 -17.09 -34.70 17.97
C GLY A 213 -16.94 -34.20 19.41
N LEU A 214 -17.98 -33.65 20.01
CA LEU A 214 -17.98 -33.25 21.42
C LEU A 214 -17.81 -34.42 22.38
N LEU A 215 -18.50 -35.55 22.12
CA LEU A 215 -18.32 -36.77 22.94
C LEU A 215 -16.89 -37.30 22.89
N GLN A 216 -16.27 -37.29 21.72
CA GLN A 216 -14.85 -37.68 21.57
C GLN A 216 -13.93 -36.74 22.36
N LEU A 217 -14.11 -35.42 22.21
CA LEU A 217 -13.32 -34.42 22.92
C LEU A 217 -13.45 -34.55 24.45
N ILE A 218 -14.67 -34.72 24.97
CA ILE A 218 -14.92 -34.92 26.39
C ILE A 218 -14.21 -36.17 26.88
N GLY A 219 -14.29 -37.28 26.14
CA GLY A 219 -13.64 -38.53 26.51
C GLY A 219 -12.11 -38.43 26.57
N GLU A 220 -11.50 -37.65 25.63
CA GLU A 220 -10.06 -37.41 25.68
C GLU A 220 -9.64 -36.56 26.88
N ILE A 221 -10.39 -35.49 27.17
CA ILE A 221 -10.09 -34.64 28.33
C ILE A 221 -10.23 -35.41 29.64
N GLN A 222 -11.24 -36.29 29.76
CA GLN A 222 -11.39 -37.13 30.94
C GLN A 222 -10.23 -38.11 31.13
N LYS A 223 -9.75 -38.74 30.07
CA LYS A 223 -8.58 -39.64 30.13
C LYS A 223 -7.28 -38.91 30.49
N SER A 224 -7.12 -37.65 30.14
CA SER A 224 -5.93 -36.88 30.48
C SER A 224 -5.91 -36.39 31.93
N ARG A 225 -7.02 -36.54 32.67
CA ARG A 225 -7.15 -36.16 34.10
C ARG A 225 -7.02 -37.35 35.04
N SER A 226 -6.98 -38.57 34.51
CA SER A 226 -6.69 -39.81 35.24
C SER A 226 -5.23 -40.19 35.08
#